data_bcba24c7f64ca4b97574379e41435d80
#
_entry.id   bcba24c7f64ca4b97574379e41435d80
#
_cell.length_a   1.000
_cell.length_b   1.000
_cell.length_c   1.000
_cell.angle_alpha   90.00
_cell.angle_beta   90.00
_cell.angle_gamma   90.00
#
_symmetry.space_group_name_H-M   'P 1'
#
loop_
_entity.id
_entity.type
_entity.pdbx_description
1 polymer ?
#
loop_
_entity_poly.entity_id
_entity_poly.type
_entity_poly.pdbx_seq_one_letter_code
_entity_poly.pdbx_strand_id
1 'polypeptide(L)'
;MNNFPFTMLDICTLEGISIPPDGRAEYETVCPMCGKRSLNINFQKGCFQCWSCESSGGLLAFYLFCEGKENLSLKEARKEVMSRLYGTTPSEHEERAKKIQARQEEIKASEVKQCSLRSVEERNLTYSALLDMLSLAEDHHMDLTQKRGLSDFTITLRKYKSFPVSSFEEYPLKLMEMGLYVDGIPGFYKTEKGVWSLRGFKRGIIIPILNRNGLIQGFQIRKDDSLLKTFYKKDAKGNYLLDSNKMRIMDKEKKYGWLSTKGLSFGTPANSYIHYAADFVMDHGALVPKLTPDKGILLTEGPLKGDIFFEKTGYPAICVPGVNCIFPLETELKFLKELGFKKIYQAYDMDYLTNKNVAKYLAKSYDIIKNQGFEVVRLQWNPKYKGIDDYYLAKERGEV
;
A
#
# COMPACT_ATOMS: atom_id res chain seq x y z
N MET A 1 -28.08 9.57 -5.99
CA MET A 1 -27.10 10.26 -5.10
C MET A 1 -27.90 11.05 -4.09
N ASN A 2 -27.68 10.84 -2.79
CA ASN A 2 -28.37 11.63 -1.77
C ASN A 2 -27.82 13.06 -1.83
N ASN A 3 -28.66 14.00 -2.24
CA ASN A 3 -28.27 15.41 -2.38
C ASN A 3 -28.30 16.06 -0.98
N PHE A 4 -27.22 15.95 -0.23
CA PHE A 4 -27.06 16.71 1.01
C PHE A 4 -26.59 18.12 0.67
N PRO A 5 -27.05 19.16 1.40
CA PRO A 5 -26.60 20.53 1.20
C PRO A 5 -25.21 20.79 1.82
N PHE A 6 -24.51 19.77 2.27
CA PHE A 6 -23.17 19.79 2.84
C PHE A 6 -22.32 18.64 2.31
N THR A 7 -21.01 18.75 2.46
CA THR A 7 -20.00 17.85 1.89
C THR A 7 -19.19 17.16 2.97
N MET A 8 -18.37 16.20 2.57
CA MET A 8 -17.39 15.58 3.44
C MET A 8 -16.40 16.60 4.02
N LEU A 9 -16.07 17.65 3.26
CA LEU A 9 -15.20 18.72 3.70
C LEU A 9 -15.81 19.52 4.84
N ASP A 10 -17.13 19.78 4.77
CA ASP A 10 -17.84 20.51 5.82
C ASP A 10 -17.86 19.71 7.12
N ILE A 11 -18.05 18.41 7.04
CA ILE A 11 -17.99 17.54 8.22
C ILE A 11 -16.56 17.48 8.78
N CYS A 12 -15.54 17.35 7.95
CA CYS A 12 -14.15 17.40 8.40
C CYS A 12 -13.85 18.72 9.14
N THR A 13 -14.32 19.84 8.60
CA THR A 13 -14.16 21.16 9.22
C THR A 13 -14.89 21.26 10.56
N LEU A 14 -16.12 20.74 10.60
CA LEU A 14 -16.96 20.71 11.80
C LEU A 14 -16.32 19.88 12.92
N GLU A 15 -15.71 18.76 12.57
CA GLU A 15 -15.10 17.80 13.51
C GLU A 15 -13.60 18.05 13.75
N GLY A 16 -13.03 19.13 13.19
CA GLY A 16 -11.63 19.49 13.35
C GLY A 16 -10.65 18.47 12.75
N ILE A 17 -11.10 17.70 11.74
CA ILE A 17 -10.25 16.76 11.01
C ILE A 17 -9.38 17.55 10.03
N SER A 18 -8.08 17.24 10.01
CA SER A 18 -7.15 17.85 9.04
C SER A 18 -7.60 17.62 7.61
N ILE A 19 -7.64 18.70 6.83
CA ILE A 19 -7.95 18.68 5.41
C ILE A 19 -6.70 19.03 4.59
N PRO A 20 -6.56 18.46 3.36
CA PRO A 20 -5.41 18.76 2.53
C PRO A 20 -5.47 20.22 2.06
N PRO A 21 -4.34 20.95 2.11
CA PRO A 21 -4.28 22.33 1.64
C PRO A 21 -4.43 22.48 0.13
N ASP A 22 -4.20 21.41 -0.63
CA ASP A 22 -4.17 21.37 -2.10
C ASP A 22 -5.46 20.85 -2.76
N GLY A 23 -6.54 20.67 -2.00
CA GLY A 23 -7.86 20.30 -2.51
C GLY A 23 -7.97 18.94 -3.19
N ARG A 24 -7.02 18.01 -2.93
CA ARG A 24 -7.03 16.67 -3.54
C ARG A 24 -8.30 15.87 -3.17
N ALA A 25 -8.73 15.02 -4.11
CA ALA A 25 -9.96 14.22 -3.98
C ALA A 25 -9.92 13.21 -2.85
N GLU A 26 -8.73 12.68 -2.51
CA GLU A 26 -8.52 11.71 -1.45
C GLU A 26 -7.38 12.14 -0.53
N TYR A 27 -7.59 11.96 0.76
CA TYR A 27 -6.63 12.35 1.78
C TYR A 27 -6.54 11.31 2.89
N GLU A 28 -5.30 10.92 3.21
CA GLU A 28 -5.02 10.03 4.33
C GLU A 28 -4.65 10.86 5.57
N THR A 29 -5.42 10.70 6.63
CA THR A 29 -5.24 11.41 7.90
C THR A 29 -5.30 10.47 9.09
N VAL A 30 -5.16 11.02 10.30
CA VAL A 30 -5.27 10.27 11.54
C VAL A 30 -6.73 9.96 11.83
N CYS A 31 -7.01 8.70 12.13
CA CYS A 31 -8.35 8.25 12.48
C CYS A 31 -8.72 8.71 13.91
N PRO A 32 -9.86 9.39 14.13
CA PRO A 32 -10.26 9.85 15.45
C PRO A 32 -10.54 8.71 16.43
N MET A 33 -10.97 7.55 15.93
CA MET A 33 -11.31 6.40 16.79
C MET A 33 -10.11 5.55 17.20
N CYS A 34 -9.19 5.24 16.26
CA CYS A 34 -8.07 4.35 16.56
C CYS A 34 -6.72 5.06 16.66
N GLY A 35 -6.67 6.38 16.45
CA GLY A 35 -5.46 7.20 16.55
C GLY A 35 -4.38 6.91 15.50
N LYS A 36 -4.64 6.03 14.50
CA LYS A 36 -3.68 5.67 13.48
C LYS A 36 -3.86 6.51 12.22
N ARG A 37 -2.75 6.80 11.53
CA ARG A 37 -2.78 7.46 10.22
C ARG A 37 -3.14 6.45 9.13
N SER A 38 -4.42 6.09 9.08
CA SER A 38 -4.97 5.08 8.18
C SER A 38 -6.42 5.38 7.78
N LEU A 39 -6.90 6.58 8.11
CA LEU A 39 -8.20 7.07 7.69
C LEU A 39 -8.06 7.71 6.31
N ASN A 40 -8.61 7.06 5.29
CA ASN A 40 -8.72 7.63 3.96
C ASN A 40 -10.09 8.27 3.79
N ILE A 41 -10.11 9.54 3.40
CA ILE A 41 -11.32 10.31 3.14
C ILE A 41 -11.35 10.63 1.65
N ASN A 42 -12.45 10.28 0.96
CA ASN A 42 -12.67 10.66 -0.41
C ASN A 42 -13.70 11.79 -0.45
N PHE A 43 -13.23 12.99 -0.74
CA PHE A 43 -14.06 14.20 -0.74
C PHE A 43 -15.04 14.26 -1.89
N GLN A 44 -14.71 13.67 -3.04
CA GLN A 44 -15.59 13.62 -4.22
C GLN A 44 -16.74 12.64 -4.05
N LYS A 45 -16.42 11.43 -3.58
CA LYS A 45 -17.43 10.39 -3.35
C LYS A 45 -18.20 10.59 -2.06
N GLY A 46 -17.72 11.47 -1.17
CA GLY A 46 -18.32 11.69 0.14
C GLY A 46 -18.31 10.44 1.01
N CYS A 47 -17.21 9.71 1.01
CA CYS A 47 -17.05 8.49 1.80
C CYS A 47 -15.69 8.43 2.49
N PHE A 48 -15.60 7.59 3.52
CA PHE A 48 -14.37 7.35 4.25
C PHE A 48 -14.14 5.86 4.48
N GLN A 49 -12.89 5.50 4.72
CA GLN A 49 -12.48 4.18 5.17
C GLN A 49 -11.24 4.27 6.05
N CYS A 50 -11.29 3.68 7.22
CA CYS A 50 -10.13 3.49 8.06
C CYS A 50 -9.59 2.08 7.90
N TRP A 51 -8.38 1.95 7.38
CA TRP A 51 -7.73 0.65 7.15
C TRP A 51 -7.27 -0.06 8.43
N SER A 52 -7.31 0.64 9.58
CA SER A 52 -6.86 0.08 10.86
C SER A 52 -8.00 -0.38 11.77
N CYS A 53 -9.10 0.35 11.84
CA CYS A 53 -10.29 -0.05 12.60
C CYS A 53 -11.45 -0.51 11.70
N GLU A 54 -11.24 -0.52 10.37
CA GLU A 54 -12.17 -1.00 9.34
C GLU A 54 -13.49 -0.23 9.26
N SER A 55 -13.64 0.83 10.03
CA SER A 55 -14.80 1.70 9.92
C SER A 55 -14.84 2.36 8.56
N SER A 56 -16.02 2.36 7.94
CA SER A 56 -16.24 2.94 6.62
C SER A 56 -17.68 3.42 6.49
N GLY A 57 -17.91 4.36 5.57
CA GLY A 57 -19.26 4.85 5.32
C GLY A 57 -19.32 6.11 4.48
N GLY A 58 -20.53 6.65 4.32
CA GLY A 58 -20.79 7.93 3.67
C GLY A 58 -20.77 9.10 4.66
N LEU A 59 -21.17 10.30 4.20
CA LEU A 59 -21.12 11.55 4.93
C LEU A 59 -21.65 11.49 6.37
N LEU A 60 -22.88 11.06 6.54
CA LEU A 60 -23.50 11.02 7.87
C LEU A 60 -22.94 9.95 8.77
N ALA A 61 -22.54 8.81 8.19
CA ALA A 61 -21.81 7.78 8.93
C ALA A 61 -20.44 8.30 9.41
N PHE A 62 -19.78 9.14 8.62
CA PHE A 62 -18.53 9.78 9.03
C PHE A 62 -18.73 10.74 10.22
N TYR A 63 -19.79 11.54 10.18
CA TYR A 63 -20.16 12.40 11.30
C TYR A 63 -20.37 11.59 12.59
N LEU A 64 -21.22 10.55 12.53
CA LEU A 64 -21.51 9.68 13.67
C LEU A 64 -20.24 8.97 14.17
N PHE A 65 -19.38 8.56 13.27
CA PHE A 65 -18.09 7.96 13.57
C PHE A 65 -17.16 8.93 14.33
N CYS A 66 -17.07 10.19 13.91
CA CYS A 66 -16.25 11.19 14.58
C CYS A 66 -16.77 11.54 15.99
N GLU A 67 -18.08 11.63 16.15
CA GLU A 67 -18.75 11.95 17.42
C GLU A 67 -18.89 10.75 18.37
N GLY A 68 -18.59 9.53 17.91
CA GLY A 68 -18.82 8.31 18.71
C GLY A 68 -20.30 8.01 18.97
N LYS A 69 -21.19 8.48 18.11
CA LYS A 69 -22.66 8.38 18.23
C LYS A 69 -23.27 7.34 17.30
N GLU A 70 -22.70 6.15 17.24
CA GLU A 70 -23.11 5.09 16.30
C GLU A 70 -24.57 4.64 16.50
N ASN A 71 -25.19 4.94 17.64
CA ASN A 71 -26.56 4.59 17.98
C ASN A 71 -27.61 5.59 17.44
N LEU A 72 -27.20 6.74 16.91
CA LEU A 72 -28.12 7.71 16.32
C LEU A 72 -28.53 7.33 14.90
N SER A 73 -29.80 7.55 14.57
CA SER A 73 -30.27 7.36 13.20
C SER A 73 -29.66 8.40 12.24
N LEU A 74 -29.49 8.04 10.98
CA LEU A 74 -28.99 8.94 9.94
C LEU A 74 -29.88 10.20 9.78
N LYS A 75 -31.17 10.10 10.11
CA LYS A 75 -32.12 11.24 10.08
C LYS A 75 -31.79 12.25 11.20
N GLU A 76 -31.48 11.78 12.38
CA GLU A 76 -31.08 12.61 13.51
C GLU A 76 -29.70 13.22 13.28
N ALA A 77 -28.75 12.42 12.80
CA ALA A 77 -27.42 12.89 12.41
C ALA A 77 -27.51 14.04 11.38
N ARG A 78 -28.36 13.89 10.34
CA ARG A 78 -28.59 14.95 9.36
C ARG A 78 -29.10 16.24 10.01
N LYS A 79 -30.07 16.13 10.92
CA LYS A 79 -30.65 17.28 11.61
C LYS A 79 -29.60 17.99 12.48
N GLU A 80 -28.77 17.23 13.16
CA GLU A 80 -27.70 17.75 14.01
C GLU A 80 -26.60 18.43 13.17
N VAL A 81 -26.14 17.82 12.10
CA VAL A 81 -25.17 18.41 11.16
C VAL A 81 -25.70 19.71 10.56
N MET A 82 -26.96 19.72 10.11
CA MET A 82 -27.60 20.90 9.56
C MET A 82 -27.66 22.05 10.59
N SER A 83 -28.05 21.76 11.82
CA SER A 83 -28.09 22.73 12.90
C SER A 83 -26.70 23.31 13.23
N ARG A 84 -25.68 22.46 13.28
CA ARG A 84 -24.29 22.88 13.59
C ARG A 84 -23.63 23.67 12.45
N LEU A 85 -23.92 23.31 11.20
CA LEU A 85 -23.32 23.96 10.02
C LEU A 85 -24.00 25.29 9.68
N TYR A 86 -25.33 25.37 9.80
CA TYR A 86 -26.11 26.45 9.20
C TYR A 86 -26.82 27.36 10.21
N GLY A 87 -26.82 26.99 11.50
CA GLY A 87 -27.55 27.76 12.50
C GLY A 87 -29.08 27.61 12.34
N THR A 88 -29.84 28.57 12.93
CA THR A 88 -31.30 28.47 12.99
C THR A 88 -32.05 29.42 12.04
N THR A 89 -31.33 30.27 11.27
CA THR A 89 -31.97 31.29 10.42
C THR A 89 -31.82 31.02 8.90
N PRO A 90 -32.86 31.28 8.08
CA PRO A 90 -32.85 31.03 6.63
C PRO A 90 -31.77 31.84 5.85
N SER A 91 -31.42 33.04 6.28
CA SER A 91 -30.43 33.87 5.60
C SER A 91 -28.99 33.39 5.75
N GLU A 92 -28.64 32.77 6.89
CA GLU A 92 -27.34 32.13 7.12
C GLU A 92 -27.17 30.86 6.27
N HIS A 93 -28.30 30.18 5.97
CA HIS A 93 -28.32 29.02 5.10
C HIS A 93 -27.89 29.35 3.66
N GLU A 94 -28.39 30.43 3.08
CA GLU A 94 -28.08 30.81 1.69
C GLU A 94 -26.65 31.31 1.53
N GLU A 95 -26.14 32.08 2.47
CA GLU A 95 -24.77 32.61 2.39
C GLU A 95 -23.72 31.51 2.55
N ARG A 96 -23.94 30.55 3.46
CA ARG A 96 -23.07 29.41 3.64
C ARG A 96 -23.15 28.39 2.47
N ALA A 97 -24.36 28.19 1.94
CA ALA A 97 -24.51 27.33 0.75
C ALA A 97 -23.73 27.87 -0.46
N LYS A 98 -23.74 29.22 -0.67
CA LYS A 98 -22.92 29.86 -1.73
C LYS A 98 -21.42 29.71 -1.48
N LYS A 99 -20.95 29.84 -0.24
CA LYS A 99 -19.53 29.62 0.12
C LYS A 99 -19.11 28.16 -0.06
N ILE A 100 -19.97 27.21 0.27
CA ILE A 100 -19.73 25.79 0.05
C ILE A 100 -19.65 25.48 -1.44
N GLN A 101 -20.56 26.03 -2.24
CA GLN A 101 -20.57 25.81 -3.68
C GLN A 101 -19.33 26.42 -4.37
N ALA A 102 -18.94 27.64 -4.01
CA ALA A 102 -17.71 28.27 -4.49
C ALA A 102 -16.47 27.44 -4.14
N ARG A 103 -16.41 26.92 -2.92
CA ARG A 103 -15.29 26.09 -2.49
C ARG A 103 -15.27 24.70 -3.17
N GLN A 104 -16.45 24.14 -3.50
CA GLN A 104 -16.53 22.92 -4.32
C GLN A 104 -16.02 23.14 -5.75
N GLU A 105 -16.32 24.31 -6.32
CA GLU A 105 -15.83 24.72 -7.63
C GLU A 105 -14.32 24.93 -7.64
N GLU A 106 -13.77 25.54 -6.59
CA GLU A 106 -12.32 25.66 -6.38
C GLU A 106 -11.63 24.28 -6.26
N ILE A 107 -12.24 23.36 -5.49
CA ILE A 107 -11.71 21.99 -5.35
C ILE A 107 -11.74 21.25 -6.70
N LYS A 108 -12.82 21.38 -7.47
CA LYS A 108 -12.90 20.81 -8.83
C LYS A 108 -11.89 21.44 -9.78
N ALA A 109 -11.67 22.74 -9.69
CA ALA A 109 -10.68 23.46 -10.50
C ALA A 109 -9.24 23.10 -10.12
N SER A 110 -9.00 22.70 -8.88
CA SER A 110 -7.69 22.26 -8.37
C SER A 110 -7.43 20.75 -8.53
N GLU A 111 -8.32 20.00 -9.19
CA GLU A 111 -8.13 18.58 -9.43
C GLU A 111 -6.81 18.30 -10.17
N VAL A 112 -5.91 17.66 -9.46
CA VAL A 112 -4.65 17.21 -10.04
C VAL A 112 -4.94 16.16 -11.10
N LYS A 113 -4.67 16.49 -12.36
CA LYS A 113 -4.85 15.57 -13.49
C LYS A 113 -4.05 14.30 -13.24
N GLN A 114 -4.74 13.16 -13.16
CA GLN A 114 -4.14 11.85 -13.01
C GLN A 114 -4.15 11.09 -14.33
N CYS A 115 -3.15 10.23 -14.56
CA CYS A 115 -3.15 9.30 -15.69
C CYS A 115 -3.76 7.96 -15.29
N SER A 116 -4.47 7.33 -16.23
CA SER A 116 -4.94 5.95 -16.08
C SER A 116 -3.75 4.98 -16.05
N LEU A 117 -3.86 3.94 -15.23
CA LEU A 117 -2.83 2.91 -15.13
C LEU A 117 -2.70 2.17 -16.47
N ARG A 118 -1.50 2.11 -17.01
CA ARG A 118 -1.18 1.35 -18.22
C ARG A 118 -1.20 -0.16 -17.97
N SER A 119 -1.25 -0.95 -19.05
CA SER A 119 -1.18 -2.41 -19.00
C SER A 119 0.07 -2.89 -18.26
N VAL A 120 0.07 -4.12 -17.78
CA VAL A 120 1.22 -4.67 -17.07
C VAL A 120 2.41 -4.88 -18.02
N GLU A 121 2.15 -5.17 -19.27
CA GLU A 121 3.15 -5.32 -20.34
C GLU A 121 3.89 -4.01 -20.57
N GLU A 122 3.18 -2.91 -20.76
CA GLU A 122 3.76 -1.57 -20.91
C GLU A 122 4.55 -1.15 -19.67
N ARG A 123 4.01 -1.40 -18.47
CA ARG A 123 4.71 -1.14 -17.22
C ARG A 123 5.99 -1.97 -17.10
N ASN A 124 5.94 -3.24 -17.45
CA ASN A 124 7.11 -4.12 -17.42
C ASN A 124 8.22 -3.63 -18.36
N LEU A 125 7.90 -3.20 -19.57
CA LEU A 125 8.88 -2.64 -20.50
C LEU A 125 9.55 -1.41 -19.91
N THR A 126 8.76 -0.45 -19.44
CA THR A 126 9.28 0.80 -18.84
C THR A 126 10.08 0.54 -17.58
N TYR A 127 9.59 -0.32 -16.68
CA TYR A 127 10.30 -0.65 -15.43
C TYR A 127 11.58 -1.44 -15.68
N SER A 128 11.59 -2.36 -16.64
CA SER A 128 12.80 -3.10 -17.01
C SER A 128 13.88 -2.15 -17.54
N ALA A 129 13.53 -1.25 -18.47
CA ALA A 129 14.45 -0.27 -18.99
C ALA A 129 14.94 0.70 -17.91
N LEU A 130 14.07 1.13 -16.99
CA LEU A 130 14.49 1.94 -15.84
C LEU A 130 15.52 1.20 -14.96
N LEU A 131 15.26 -0.07 -14.62
CA LEU A 131 16.19 -0.86 -13.82
C LEU A 131 17.54 -1.09 -14.51
N ASP A 132 17.55 -1.22 -15.83
CA ASP A 132 18.78 -1.38 -16.61
C ASP A 132 19.66 -0.10 -16.62
N MET A 133 19.07 1.08 -16.35
CA MET A 133 19.80 2.34 -16.14
C MET A 133 20.33 2.52 -14.71
N LEU A 134 19.90 1.68 -13.76
CA LEU A 134 20.25 1.80 -12.35
C LEU A 134 21.30 0.78 -11.94
N SER A 135 22.16 1.14 -10.98
CA SER A 135 23.11 0.26 -10.34
C SER A 135 22.61 -0.24 -8.98
N LEU A 136 23.18 -1.31 -8.48
CA LEU A 136 23.04 -1.73 -7.10
C LEU A 136 24.29 -1.25 -6.33
N ALA A 137 24.09 -0.42 -5.30
CA ALA A 137 25.17 0.06 -4.47
C ALA A 137 25.77 -1.07 -3.63
N GLU A 138 27.06 -1.01 -3.35
CA GLU A 138 27.81 -2.06 -2.65
C GLU A 138 27.21 -2.42 -1.28
N ASP A 139 26.83 -1.44 -0.49
CA ASP A 139 26.18 -1.66 0.82
C ASP A 139 24.81 -2.35 0.70
N HIS A 140 24.04 -2.07 -0.36
CA HIS A 140 22.79 -2.77 -0.64
C HIS A 140 23.06 -4.20 -1.14
N HIS A 141 24.09 -4.39 -1.97
CA HIS A 141 24.52 -5.71 -2.38
C HIS A 141 24.91 -6.56 -1.17
N MET A 142 25.71 -6.01 -0.26
CA MET A 142 26.08 -6.66 1.00
C MET A 142 24.87 -6.95 1.91
N ASP A 143 23.88 -6.05 1.99
CA ASP A 143 22.64 -6.31 2.74
C ASP A 143 21.89 -7.50 2.15
N LEU A 144 21.78 -7.58 0.80
CA LEU A 144 21.07 -8.67 0.12
C LEU A 144 21.82 -10.00 0.22
N THR A 145 23.13 -10.02 0.06
CA THR A 145 23.92 -11.26 0.09
C THR A 145 24.23 -11.72 1.51
N GLN A 146 24.88 -10.90 2.34
CA GLN A 146 25.38 -11.32 3.65
C GLN A 146 24.31 -11.40 4.72
N LYS A 147 23.37 -10.43 4.76
CA LYS A 147 22.33 -10.43 5.79
C LYS A 147 21.12 -11.26 5.39
N ARG A 148 20.79 -11.31 4.07
CA ARG A 148 19.56 -11.94 3.58
C ARG A 148 19.82 -13.21 2.79
N GLY A 149 21.06 -13.53 2.54
CA GLY A 149 21.48 -14.79 1.94
C GLY A 149 21.00 -15.00 0.49
N LEU A 150 20.71 -13.93 -0.25
CA LEU A 150 20.42 -14.03 -1.67
C LEU A 150 21.71 -14.21 -2.46
N SER A 151 21.70 -15.08 -3.48
CA SER A 151 22.79 -15.23 -4.42
C SER A 151 22.85 -14.06 -5.42
N ASP A 152 24.04 -13.80 -5.97
CA ASP A 152 24.22 -12.82 -7.05
C ASP A 152 23.35 -13.16 -8.26
N PHE A 153 23.14 -14.45 -8.52
CA PHE A 153 22.24 -14.91 -9.55
C PHE A 153 20.80 -14.43 -9.30
N THR A 154 20.26 -14.65 -8.11
CA THR A 154 18.90 -14.22 -7.75
C THR A 154 18.77 -12.69 -7.74
N ILE A 155 19.77 -11.97 -7.22
CA ILE A 155 19.80 -10.50 -7.23
C ILE A 155 19.71 -9.97 -8.66
N THR A 156 20.48 -10.56 -9.57
CA THR A 156 20.49 -10.18 -11.00
C THR A 156 19.19 -10.56 -11.69
N LEU A 157 18.72 -11.80 -11.50
CA LEU A 157 17.49 -12.30 -12.10
C LEU A 157 16.25 -11.50 -11.68
N ARG A 158 16.17 -11.15 -10.39
CA ARG A 158 15.09 -10.33 -9.83
C ARG A 158 15.26 -8.83 -10.08
N LYS A 159 16.39 -8.44 -10.68
CA LYS A 159 16.74 -7.05 -10.99
C LYS A 159 16.69 -6.12 -9.77
N TYR A 160 17.17 -6.56 -8.61
CA TYR A 160 17.31 -5.69 -7.45
C TYR A 160 18.27 -4.55 -7.76
N LYS A 161 17.90 -3.32 -7.45
CA LYS A 161 18.68 -2.10 -7.69
C LYS A 161 18.60 -1.15 -6.51
N SER A 162 19.50 -0.17 -6.48
CA SER A 162 19.41 0.95 -5.55
C SER A 162 18.55 2.04 -6.13
N PHE A 163 17.67 2.63 -5.32
CA PHE A 163 16.85 3.76 -5.75
C PHE A 163 17.75 5.00 -5.94
N PRO A 164 17.63 5.73 -7.05
CA PRO A 164 18.48 6.89 -7.33
C PRO A 164 18.20 8.02 -6.34
N VAL A 165 19.23 8.84 -6.07
CA VAL A 165 19.14 9.98 -5.15
C VAL A 165 19.09 11.33 -5.86
N SER A 166 19.30 11.35 -7.17
CA SER A 166 19.33 12.56 -8.03
C SER A 166 18.90 12.26 -9.46
N SER A 167 18.95 13.26 -10.32
CA SER A 167 18.70 13.14 -11.77
C SER A 167 17.30 12.61 -12.13
N PHE A 168 16.30 12.91 -11.29
CA PHE A 168 14.95 12.36 -11.44
C PHE A 168 14.25 12.72 -12.75
N GLU A 169 14.65 13.79 -13.43
CA GLU A 169 14.09 14.21 -14.73
C GLU A 169 14.77 13.52 -15.92
N GLU A 170 15.99 13.00 -15.76
CA GLU A 170 16.72 12.32 -16.82
C GLU A 170 16.14 10.94 -17.15
N TYR A 171 15.66 10.20 -16.15
CA TYR A 171 15.12 8.85 -16.35
C TYR A 171 13.90 8.84 -17.27
N PRO A 172 12.84 9.63 -17.02
CA PRO A 172 11.70 9.64 -17.92
C PRO A 172 12.06 10.18 -19.32
N LEU A 173 13.01 11.11 -19.43
CA LEU A 173 13.46 11.62 -20.74
C LEU A 173 14.07 10.47 -21.56
N LYS A 174 15.04 9.75 -21.01
CA LYS A 174 15.67 8.59 -21.68
C LYS A 174 14.65 7.49 -22.05
N LEU A 175 13.69 7.20 -21.15
CA LEU A 175 12.64 6.23 -21.44
C LEU A 175 11.76 6.64 -22.60
N MET A 176 11.38 7.92 -22.70
CA MET A 176 10.62 8.46 -23.83
C MET A 176 11.44 8.45 -25.14
N GLU A 177 12.74 8.72 -25.10
CA GLU A 177 13.65 8.59 -26.24
C GLU A 177 13.72 7.15 -26.76
N MET A 178 13.57 6.16 -25.85
CA MET A 178 13.45 4.74 -26.22
C MET A 178 12.06 4.35 -26.74
N GLY A 179 11.11 5.30 -26.86
CA GLY A 179 9.74 5.04 -27.28
C GLY A 179 8.86 4.41 -26.20
N LEU A 180 9.28 4.44 -24.92
CA LEU A 180 8.55 3.88 -23.80
C LEU A 180 7.62 4.92 -23.16
N TYR A 181 6.53 4.44 -22.59
CA TYR A 181 5.58 5.29 -21.90
C TYR A 181 6.05 5.60 -20.47
N VAL A 182 5.83 6.84 -20.03
CA VAL A 182 6.01 7.27 -18.64
C VAL A 182 4.68 7.73 -18.02
N ASP A 183 3.74 8.20 -18.87
CA ASP A 183 2.36 8.45 -18.45
C ASP A 183 1.65 7.13 -18.11
N GLY A 184 0.84 7.13 -17.08
CA GLY A 184 0.16 5.91 -16.63
C GLY A 184 1.06 4.85 -15.95
N ILE A 185 2.35 5.18 -15.75
CA ILE A 185 3.30 4.32 -15.04
C ILE A 185 3.52 4.88 -13.63
N PRO A 186 3.17 4.15 -12.55
CA PRO A 186 3.43 4.59 -11.18
C PRO A 186 4.91 4.90 -10.94
N GLY A 187 5.16 6.04 -10.33
CA GLY A 187 6.51 6.54 -10.12
C GLY A 187 6.85 7.78 -10.96
N PHE A 188 6.18 7.99 -12.09
CA PHE A 188 6.39 9.17 -12.92
C PHE A 188 5.24 10.18 -12.77
N TYR A 189 5.58 11.46 -12.89
CA TYR A 189 4.64 12.58 -12.78
C TYR A 189 5.21 13.81 -13.49
N LYS A 190 4.39 14.83 -13.71
CA LYS A 190 4.86 16.13 -14.21
C LYS A 190 5.14 17.08 -13.06
N THR A 191 6.30 17.71 -13.08
CA THR A 191 6.65 18.81 -12.16
C THR A 191 5.79 20.04 -12.44
N GLU A 192 5.87 21.06 -11.60
CA GLU A 192 5.21 22.36 -11.82
C GLU A 192 5.64 23.02 -13.11
N LYS A 193 6.85 22.73 -13.59
CA LYS A 193 7.37 23.20 -14.90
C LYS A 193 6.83 22.39 -16.09
N GLY A 194 5.96 21.41 -15.86
CA GLY A 194 5.40 20.54 -16.91
C GLY A 194 6.36 19.46 -17.43
N VAL A 195 7.52 19.30 -16.81
CA VAL A 195 8.54 18.29 -17.18
C VAL A 195 8.25 16.98 -16.46
N TRP A 196 8.40 15.86 -17.18
CA TRP A 196 8.31 14.54 -16.57
C TRP A 196 9.47 14.29 -15.61
N SER A 197 9.16 13.72 -14.46
CA SER A 197 10.14 13.39 -13.41
C SER A 197 9.80 12.07 -12.75
N LEU A 198 10.82 11.32 -12.36
CA LEU A 198 10.68 10.21 -11.43
C LEU A 198 10.44 10.76 -10.02
N ARG A 199 9.45 10.26 -9.30
CA ARG A 199 9.20 10.68 -7.92
C ARG A 199 10.39 10.35 -7.04
N GLY A 200 10.98 11.36 -6.42
CA GLY A 200 12.03 11.18 -5.43
C GLY A 200 11.55 10.35 -4.22
N PHE A 201 12.41 9.47 -3.78
CA PHE A 201 12.21 8.63 -2.60
C PHE A 201 13.46 8.67 -1.71
N LYS A 202 13.36 8.22 -0.47
CA LYS A 202 14.57 8.00 0.33
C LYS A 202 15.40 6.89 -0.30
N ARG A 203 16.73 7.00 -0.19
CA ARG A 203 17.64 5.95 -0.62
C ARG A 203 17.21 4.60 -0.04
N GLY A 204 17.36 3.55 -0.82
CA GLY A 204 16.92 2.21 -0.44
C GLY A 204 17.01 1.23 -1.59
N ILE A 205 16.61 0.00 -1.33
CA ILE A 205 16.62 -1.09 -2.31
C ILE A 205 15.28 -1.10 -3.05
N ILE A 206 15.32 -1.09 -4.38
CA ILE A 206 14.17 -1.35 -5.24
C ILE A 206 13.90 -2.84 -5.25
N ILE A 207 12.67 -3.21 -4.94
CA ILE A 207 12.16 -4.57 -4.98
C ILE A 207 11.13 -4.64 -6.10
N PRO A 208 11.47 -5.25 -7.26
CA PRO A 208 10.52 -5.46 -8.35
C PRO A 208 9.43 -6.45 -7.93
N ILE A 209 8.18 -6.09 -8.19
CA ILE A 209 7.03 -6.92 -7.86
C ILE A 209 6.59 -7.66 -9.12
N LEU A 210 6.86 -8.95 -9.16
CA LEU A 210 6.55 -9.79 -10.30
C LEU A 210 5.14 -10.37 -10.17
N ASN A 211 4.37 -10.32 -11.26
CA ASN A 211 3.09 -11.02 -11.33
C ASN A 211 3.27 -12.51 -11.67
N ARG A 212 2.16 -13.22 -11.81
CA ARG A 212 2.13 -14.62 -12.20
C ARG A 212 2.70 -14.92 -13.61
N ASN A 213 2.95 -13.91 -14.43
CA ASN A 213 3.58 -14.05 -15.73
C ASN A 213 5.05 -13.56 -15.73
N GLY A 214 5.65 -13.36 -14.56
CA GLY A 214 7.03 -12.87 -14.44
C GLY A 214 7.21 -11.39 -14.83
N LEU A 215 6.12 -10.66 -15.08
CA LEU A 215 6.16 -9.26 -15.49
C LEU A 215 6.23 -8.35 -14.26
N ILE A 216 7.05 -7.31 -14.34
CA ILE A 216 7.16 -6.29 -13.30
C ILE A 216 5.90 -5.42 -13.31
N GLN A 217 5.10 -5.47 -12.26
CA GLN A 217 3.86 -4.71 -12.15
C GLN A 217 3.98 -3.44 -11.29
N GLY A 218 5.08 -3.30 -10.55
CA GLY A 218 5.36 -2.16 -9.70
C GLY A 218 6.62 -2.36 -8.88
N PHE A 219 6.96 -1.37 -8.06
CA PHE A 219 8.10 -1.41 -7.15
C PHE A 219 7.70 -1.14 -5.71
N GLN A 220 8.26 -1.93 -4.79
CA GLN A 220 8.43 -1.49 -3.42
C GLN A 220 9.86 -0.98 -3.20
N ILE A 221 9.98 0.08 -2.40
CA ILE A 221 11.28 0.61 -1.98
C ILE A 221 11.46 0.28 -0.51
N ARG A 222 12.48 -0.54 -0.19
CA ARG A 222 12.93 -0.75 1.17
C ARG A 222 13.94 0.34 1.53
N LYS A 223 13.50 1.33 2.27
CA LYS A 223 14.33 2.45 2.71
C LYS A 223 15.46 1.98 3.60
N ASP A 224 16.60 2.66 3.53
CA ASP A 224 17.72 2.41 4.42
C ASP A 224 17.33 2.67 5.86
N ASP A 225 17.73 1.78 6.76
CA ASP A 225 17.35 1.84 8.17
C ASP A 225 17.85 3.11 8.86
N SER A 226 19.03 3.62 8.44
CA SER A 226 19.63 4.88 8.92
C SER A 226 18.84 6.13 8.58
N LEU A 227 18.01 6.07 7.52
CA LEU A 227 17.18 7.20 7.07
C LEU A 227 15.76 7.19 7.66
N LEU A 228 15.39 6.17 8.41
CA LEU A 228 14.06 6.07 9.00
C LEU A 228 13.94 6.99 10.21
N LYS A 229 12.99 7.94 10.11
CA LYS A 229 12.70 8.87 11.21
C LYS A 229 11.83 8.21 12.27
N THR A 230 12.12 8.53 13.53
CA THR A 230 11.20 8.29 14.64
C THR A 230 10.41 9.57 14.91
N PHE A 231 9.16 9.42 15.32
CA PHE A 231 8.28 10.54 15.65
C PHE A 231 7.32 10.13 16.76
N TYR A 232 6.83 11.12 17.50
CA TYR A 232 5.77 10.89 18.48
C TYR A 232 4.42 10.83 17.77
N LYS A 233 3.63 9.81 18.09
CA LYS A 233 2.25 9.68 17.58
C LYS A 233 1.40 10.85 18.05
N LYS A 234 0.56 11.35 17.15
CA LYS A 234 -0.42 12.39 17.42
C LYS A 234 -1.81 11.91 17.00
N ASP A 235 -2.83 12.37 17.73
CA ASP A 235 -4.21 12.22 17.34
C ASP A 235 -4.58 13.15 16.15
N ALA A 236 -5.84 13.11 15.71
CA ALA A 236 -6.36 13.95 14.63
C ALA A 236 -6.33 15.46 14.97
N LYS A 237 -6.34 15.80 16.25
CA LYS A 237 -6.29 17.18 16.75
C LYS A 237 -4.86 17.70 16.97
N GLY A 238 -3.85 16.85 16.69
CA GLY A 238 -2.44 17.21 16.82
C GLY A 238 -1.85 16.98 18.21
N ASN A 239 -2.61 16.46 19.18
CA ASN A 239 -2.13 16.16 20.51
C ASN A 239 -1.30 14.87 20.50
N TYR A 240 -0.29 14.79 21.37
CA TYR A 240 0.50 13.57 21.51
C TYR A 240 -0.31 12.44 22.14
N LEU A 241 -0.27 11.26 21.53
CA LEU A 241 -0.80 10.03 22.15
C LEU A 241 0.11 9.60 23.29
N LEU A 242 -0.51 9.21 24.41
CA LEU A 242 0.18 8.75 25.61
C LEU A 242 -0.07 7.26 25.84
N ASP A 243 0.91 6.57 26.39
CA ASP A 243 0.77 5.19 26.89
C ASP A 243 0.10 5.15 28.29
N SER A 244 -0.01 3.94 28.86
CA SER A 244 -0.56 3.72 30.20
C SER A 244 0.21 4.46 31.32
N ASN A 245 1.46 4.82 31.07
CA ASN A 245 2.34 5.53 32.00
C ASN A 245 2.39 7.04 31.71
N LYS A 246 1.47 7.56 30.88
CA LYS A 246 1.42 8.95 30.45
C LYS A 246 2.66 9.43 29.67
N MET A 247 3.43 8.50 29.11
CA MET A 247 4.57 8.81 28.25
C MET A 247 4.12 8.93 26.78
N ARG A 248 4.76 9.81 26.02
CA ARG A 248 4.46 9.98 24.57
C ARG A 248 4.80 8.71 23.81
N ILE A 249 3.84 8.18 23.07
CA ILE A 249 4.04 6.99 22.23
C ILE A 249 4.92 7.37 21.04
N MET A 250 6.08 6.72 20.93
CA MET A 250 6.94 6.81 19.74
C MET A 250 6.50 5.84 18.66
N ASP A 251 6.66 6.25 17.40
CA ASP A 251 6.52 5.40 16.23
C ASP A 251 7.70 5.61 15.28
N LYS A 252 7.89 4.67 14.38
CA LYS A 252 8.93 4.71 13.38
C LYS A 252 8.33 4.80 11.99
N GLU A 253 8.97 5.54 11.10
CA GLU A 253 8.58 5.62 9.71
C GLU A 253 8.50 4.22 9.07
N LYS A 254 7.50 4.00 8.21
CA LYS A 254 7.35 2.74 7.47
C LYS A 254 8.58 2.49 6.62
N LYS A 255 9.21 1.34 6.81
CA LYS A 255 10.42 0.91 6.13
C LYS A 255 10.18 0.68 4.63
N TYR A 256 9.04 0.13 4.27
CA TYR A 256 8.65 -0.15 2.90
C TYR A 256 7.64 0.88 2.40
N GLY A 257 7.78 1.29 1.15
CA GLY A 257 6.84 2.16 0.46
C GLY A 257 6.68 1.78 -1.00
N TRP A 258 5.48 1.96 -1.54
CA TRP A 258 5.23 1.81 -2.96
C TRP A 258 5.78 3.01 -3.74
N LEU A 259 6.42 2.75 -4.88
CA LEU A 259 6.71 3.79 -5.85
C LEU A 259 5.39 4.17 -6.53
N SER A 260 4.78 5.24 -6.06
CA SER A 260 3.43 5.70 -6.46
C SER A 260 3.43 7.21 -6.60
N THR A 261 2.78 7.73 -7.60
CA THR A 261 2.61 9.17 -7.85
C THR A 261 1.16 9.62 -7.69
N LYS A 262 0.37 8.87 -6.90
CA LYS A 262 -0.98 9.26 -6.51
C LYS A 262 -0.98 10.70 -5.96
N GLY A 263 -1.83 11.56 -6.49
CA GLY A 263 -1.97 12.96 -6.07
C GLY A 263 -0.90 13.92 -6.59
N LEU A 264 -0.01 13.48 -7.47
CA LEU A 264 0.91 14.35 -8.21
C LEU A 264 0.39 14.60 -9.63
N SER A 265 0.77 15.74 -10.23
CA SER A 265 0.30 16.14 -11.57
C SER A 265 0.66 15.10 -12.62
N PHE A 266 -0.32 14.61 -13.38
CA PHE A 266 -0.18 13.50 -14.32
C PHE A 266 0.39 12.22 -13.71
N GLY A 267 0.30 12.09 -12.38
CA GLY A 267 0.76 10.91 -11.66
C GLY A 267 -0.20 9.73 -11.79
N THR A 268 0.27 8.56 -11.36
CA THR A 268 -0.48 7.31 -11.40
C THR A 268 -0.34 6.59 -10.06
N PRO A 269 -1.43 6.15 -9.44
CA PRO A 269 -1.36 5.38 -8.21
C PRO A 269 -0.77 3.98 -8.46
N ALA A 270 0.07 3.49 -7.56
CA ALA A 270 0.40 2.08 -7.49
C ALA A 270 -0.71 1.32 -6.74
N ASN A 271 -1.02 0.11 -7.20
CA ASN A 271 -1.91 -0.81 -6.51
C ASN A 271 -1.13 -1.69 -5.52
N SER A 272 -1.86 -2.40 -4.66
CA SER A 272 -1.29 -3.44 -3.81
C SER A 272 -1.22 -4.73 -4.61
N TYR A 273 -0.03 -5.09 -5.10
CA TYR A 273 0.16 -6.25 -5.97
C TYR A 273 0.64 -7.46 -5.19
N ILE A 274 0.19 -8.66 -5.59
CA ILE A 274 0.77 -9.93 -5.14
C ILE A 274 2.07 -10.17 -5.90
N HIS A 275 3.12 -10.57 -5.19
CA HIS A 275 4.40 -10.94 -5.77
C HIS A 275 4.55 -12.46 -5.86
N TYR A 276 5.08 -12.94 -6.97
CA TYR A 276 5.43 -14.34 -7.18
C TYR A 276 6.94 -14.55 -7.00
N ALA A 277 7.32 -15.23 -5.94
CA ALA A 277 8.67 -15.70 -5.70
C ALA A 277 8.76 -17.14 -6.24
N ALA A 278 9.14 -17.28 -7.50
CA ALA A 278 9.24 -18.54 -8.21
C ALA A 278 10.25 -18.42 -9.35
N ASP A 279 10.73 -19.54 -9.90
CA ASP A 279 11.33 -19.55 -11.22
C ASP A 279 10.26 -19.31 -12.29
N PHE A 280 10.68 -18.75 -13.40
CA PHE A 280 9.83 -18.56 -14.57
C PHE A 280 10.43 -19.31 -15.76
N VAL A 281 9.57 -19.96 -16.51
CA VAL A 281 9.92 -20.71 -17.72
C VAL A 281 9.12 -20.19 -18.91
N MET A 282 9.68 -20.33 -20.10
CA MET A 282 8.94 -20.06 -21.34
C MET A 282 8.00 -21.20 -21.62
N ASP A 283 6.72 -20.90 -21.74
CA ASP A 283 5.68 -21.84 -22.15
C ASP A 283 4.82 -21.18 -23.23
N HIS A 284 4.74 -21.82 -24.39
CA HIS A 284 4.01 -21.30 -25.57
C HIS A 284 4.25 -19.80 -25.88
N GLY A 285 5.49 -19.34 -25.69
CA GLY A 285 5.89 -17.94 -25.95
C GLY A 285 5.58 -16.95 -24.83
N ALA A 286 5.08 -17.40 -23.69
CA ALA A 286 4.85 -16.58 -22.50
C ALA A 286 5.74 -17.06 -21.34
N LEU A 287 6.17 -16.12 -20.48
CA LEU A 287 6.78 -16.48 -19.20
C LEU A 287 5.68 -16.91 -18.23
N VAL A 288 5.85 -18.09 -17.64
CA VAL A 288 4.94 -18.63 -16.62
C VAL A 288 5.74 -19.06 -15.39
N PRO A 289 5.20 -18.94 -14.17
CA PRO A 289 5.89 -19.41 -12.99
C PRO A 289 5.96 -20.95 -12.99
N LYS A 290 7.13 -21.48 -12.68
CA LYS A 290 7.34 -22.93 -12.49
C LYS A 290 6.71 -23.34 -11.17
N LEU A 291 5.47 -23.81 -11.23
CA LEU A 291 4.67 -24.20 -10.08
C LEU A 291 4.41 -25.71 -10.08
N THR A 292 4.33 -26.30 -8.91
CA THR A 292 4.03 -27.72 -8.72
C THR A 292 2.77 -27.86 -7.88
N PRO A 293 1.57 -27.97 -8.49
CA PRO A 293 0.29 -27.95 -7.79
C PRO A 293 0.17 -28.97 -6.66
N ASP A 294 0.68 -30.19 -6.84
CA ASP A 294 0.61 -31.27 -5.85
C ASP A 294 1.35 -30.94 -4.54
N LYS A 295 2.38 -30.11 -4.60
CA LYS A 295 3.15 -29.69 -3.43
C LYS A 295 2.50 -28.53 -2.66
N GLY A 296 1.49 -27.87 -3.23
CA GLY A 296 0.91 -26.64 -2.70
C GLY A 296 1.81 -25.42 -2.95
N ILE A 297 1.49 -24.29 -2.35
CA ILE A 297 2.26 -23.03 -2.46
C ILE A 297 2.31 -22.30 -1.14
N LEU A 298 3.41 -21.59 -0.86
CA LEU A 298 3.53 -20.75 0.32
C LEU A 298 2.79 -19.40 0.10
N LEU A 299 2.09 -18.93 1.14
CA LEU A 299 1.59 -17.56 1.24
C LEU A 299 2.29 -16.87 2.40
N THR A 300 3.01 -15.79 2.12
CA THR A 300 3.70 -14.99 3.14
C THR A 300 3.45 -13.49 2.93
N GLU A 301 3.88 -12.67 3.88
CA GLU A 301 3.90 -11.22 3.71
C GLU A 301 5.31 -10.71 3.34
N GLY A 302 5.33 -9.74 2.43
CA GLY A 302 6.54 -9.06 1.98
C GLY A 302 7.29 -9.80 0.85
N PRO A 303 7.40 -9.15 -0.32
CA PRO A 303 8.02 -9.75 -1.50
C PRO A 303 9.45 -10.24 -1.26
N LEU A 304 10.28 -9.42 -0.60
CA LEU A 304 11.67 -9.79 -0.30
C LEU A 304 11.79 -11.05 0.56
N LYS A 305 10.87 -11.27 1.52
CA LYS A 305 10.84 -12.50 2.33
C LYS A 305 10.52 -13.72 1.48
N GLY A 306 9.59 -13.56 0.53
CA GLY A 306 9.27 -14.62 -0.41
C GLY A 306 10.47 -15.01 -1.28
N ASP A 307 11.20 -14.03 -1.81
CA ASP A 307 12.39 -14.30 -2.61
C ASP A 307 13.49 -14.98 -1.79
N ILE A 308 13.71 -14.57 -0.53
CA ILE A 308 14.65 -15.24 0.38
C ILE A 308 14.21 -16.68 0.67
N PHE A 309 12.93 -16.88 0.98
CA PHE A 309 12.39 -18.21 1.21
C PHE A 309 12.56 -19.11 -0.02
N PHE A 310 12.25 -18.58 -1.20
CA PHE A 310 12.42 -19.32 -2.46
C PHE A 310 13.89 -19.67 -2.70
N GLU A 311 14.81 -18.72 -2.52
CA GLU A 311 16.25 -18.95 -2.64
C GLU A 311 16.73 -20.12 -1.74
N LYS A 312 16.24 -20.15 -0.49
CA LYS A 312 16.68 -21.16 0.50
C LYS A 312 16.03 -22.53 0.34
N THR A 313 14.88 -22.59 -0.29
CA THR A 313 14.07 -23.83 -0.32
C THR A 313 13.79 -24.37 -1.71
N GLY A 314 13.90 -23.54 -2.75
CA GLY A 314 13.40 -23.82 -4.09
C GLY A 314 11.88 -23.95 -4.16
N TYR A 315 11.15 -23.56 -3.08
CA TYR A 315 9.71 -23.72 -2.97
C TYR A 315 8.99 -22.41 -3.31
N PRO A 316 8.08 -22.40 -4.30
CA PRO A 316 7.46 -21.16 -4.74
C PRO A 316 6.54 -20.53 -3.68
N ALA A 317 6.49 -19.20 -3.68
CA ALA A 317 5.64 -18.43 -2.78
C ALA A 317 4.86 -17.34 -3.53
N ILE A 318 3.65 -17.06 -3.06
CA ILE A 318 2.93 -15.84 -3.32
C ILE A 318 3.03 -14.93 -2.11
N CYS A 319 3.26 -13.64 -2.34
CA CYS A 319 3.57 -12.70 -1.28
C CYS A 319 2.61 -11.51 -1.33
N VAL A 320 1.86 -11.31 -0.24
CA VAL A 320 1.10 -10.07 -0.06
C VAL A 320 2.07 -8.95 0.35
N PRO A 321 1.89 -7.71 -0.14
CA PRO A 321 2.82 -6.62 0.13
C PRO A 321 2.79 -6.11 1.59
N GLY A 322 1.85 -6.60 2.36
CA GLY A 322 1.64 -6.33 3.78
C GLY A 322 0.41 -7.08 4.27
N VAL A 323 0.36 -7.38 5.54
CA VAL A 323 -0.66 -8.25 6.16
C VAL A 323 -2.11 -7.82 5.88
N ASN A 324 -2.36 -6.53 5.71
CA ASN A 324 -3.69 -5.97 5.41
C ASN A 324 -4.03 -5.90 3.91
N CYS A 325 -3.08 -6.23 3.04
CA CYS A 325 -3.26 -6.17 1.58
C CYS A 325 -3.79 -7.49 1.02
N ILE A 326 -4.92 -7.95 1.53
CA ILE A 326 -5.53 -9.25 1.18
C ILE A 326 -6.54 -9.17 0.01
N PHE A 327 -6.93 -7.97 -0.42
CA PHE A 327 -7.92 -7.78 -1.49
C PHE A 327 -7.53 -8.46 -2.81
N PRO A 328 -6.26 -8.41 -3.30
CA PRO A 328 -5.88 -9.10 -4.54
C PRO A 328 -5.77 -10.63 -4.40
N LEU A 329 -5.79 -11.15 -3.17
CA LEU A 329 -5.56 -12.56 -2.89
C LEU A 329 -6.62 -13.47 -3.53
N GLU A 330 -7.89 -13.06 -3.53
CA GLU A 330 -8.98 -13.87 -4.11
C GLU A 330 -8.77 -14.15 -5.60
N THR A 331 -8.29 -13.16 -6.35
CA THR A 331 -8.02 -13.32 -7.78
C THR A 331 -6.88 -14.31 -8.02
N GLU A 332 -5.82 -14.23 -7.22
CA GLU A 332 -4.68 -15.14 -7.35
C GLU A 332 -5.04 -16.56 -6.87
N LEU A 333 -5.87 -16.71 -5.86
CA LEU A 333 -6.37 -18.02 -5.42
C LEU A 333 -7.23 -18.71 -6.49
N LYS A 334 -8.08 -17.97 -7.21
CA LYS A 334 -8.83 -18.52 -8.35
C LYS A 334 -7.89 -19.08 -9.41
N PHE A 335 -6.88 -18.31 -9.80
CA PHE A 335 -5.87 -18.74 -10.74
C PHE A 335 -5.11 -20.00 -10.26
N LEU A 336 -4.68 -20.03 -9.00
CA LEU A 336 -4.02 -21.21 -8.43
C LEU A 336 -4.92 -22.44 -8.42
N LYS A 337 -6.22 -22.26 -8.19
CA LYS A 337 -7.20 -23.33 -8.25
C LYS A 337 -7.38 -23.89 -9.66
N GLU A 338 -7.40 -23.03 -10.67
CA GLU A 338 -7.43 -23.42 -12.09
C GLU A 338 -6.19 -24.21 -12.49
N LEU A 339 -5.03 -23.92 -11.91
CA LEU A 339 -3.81 -24.68 -12.06
C LEU A 339 -3.79 -26.02 -11.29
N GLY A 340 -4.84 -26.30 -10.50
CA GLY A 340 -4.97 -27.57 -9.76
C GLY A 340 -4.40 -27.55 -8.33
N PHE A 341 -3.99 -26.40 -7.81
CA PHE A 341 -3.56 -26.31 -6.41
C PHE A 341 -4.71 -26.65 -5.46
N LYS A 342 -4.40 -27.46 -4.44
CA LYS A 342 -5.36 -27.84 -3.39
C LYS A 342 -4.96 -27.33 -2.01
N LYS A 343 -3.68 -26.94 -1.84
CA LYS A 343 -3.09 -26.63 -0.54
C LYS A 343 -2.32 -25.30 -0.55
N ILE A 344 -2.56 -24.48 0.48
CA ILE A 344 -1.83 -23.24 0.76
C ILE A 344 -1.13 -23.39 2.11
N TYR A 345 0.17 -23.13 2.15
CA TYR A 345 0.94 -23.02 3.38
C TYR A 345 1.00 -21.56 3.82
N GLN A 346 0.27 -21.21 4.88
CA GLN A 346 0.20 -19.85 5.39
C GLN A 346 1.35 -19.59 6.37
N ALA A 347 2.24 -18.66 6.03
CA ALA A 347 3.47 -18.32 6.77
C ALA A 347 3.61 -16.81 6.99
N TYR A 348 2.68 -16.22 7.73
CA TYR A 348 2.80 -14.83 8.19
C TYR A 348 3.77 -14.72 9.35
N ASP A 349 4.27 -13.50 9.59
CA ASP A 349 5.20 -13.20 10.70
C ASP A 349 4.68 -13.71 12.05
N MET A 350 5.58 -14.27 12.86
CA MET A 350 5.23 -14.83 14.18
C MET A 350 4.79 -13.77 15.19
N ASP A 351 4.90 -12.47 14.87
CA ASP A 351 4.38 -11.40 15.71
C ASP A 351 2.84 -11.37 15.82
N TYR A 352 2.13 -12.19 15.05
CA TYR A 352 0.68 -12.40 15.26
C TYR A 352 0.33 -12.86 16.68
N LEU A 353 1.27 -13.46 17.38
CA LEU A 353 1.09 -13.89 18.77
C LEU A 353 0.89 -12.70 19.73
N THR A 354 1.44 -11.55 19.41
CA THR A 354 1.40 -10.33 20.23
C THR A 354 0.73 -9.16 19.54
N ASN A 355 0.66 -9.15 18.22
CA ASN A 355 0.07 -8.08 17.43
C ASN A 355 -1.33 -8.46 16.95
N LYS A 356 -2.36 -7.93 17.63
CA LYS A 356 -3.78 -8.19 17.33
C LYS A 356 -4.15 -7.87 15.86
N ASN A 357 -3.51 -6.87 15.25
CA ASN A 357 -3.76 -6.53 13.85
C ASN A 357 -3.27 -7.62 12.91
N VAL A 358 -2.05 -8.12 13.12
CA VAL A 358 -1.50 -9.22 12.33
C VAL A 358 -2.37 -10.47 12.51
N ALA A 359 -2.74 -10.80 13.76
CA ALA A 359 -3.63 -11.93 14.06
C ALA A 359 -4.98 -11.84 13.33
N LYS A 360 -5.58 -10.65 13.29
CA LYS A 360 -6.85 -10.37 12.60
C LYS A 360 -6.75 -10.64 11.10
N TYR A 361 -5.73 -10.12 10.43
CA TYR A 361 -5.58 -10.30 8.99
C TYR A 361 -5.09 -11.70 8.62
N LEU A 362 -4.34 -12.35 9.51
CA LEU A 362 -4.01 -13.76 9.38
C LEU A 362 -5.29 -14.62 9.38
N ALA A 363 -6.23 -14.37 10.29
CA ALA A 363 -7.52 -15.04 10.32
C ALA A 363 -8.34 -14.75 9.05
N LYS A 364 -8.45 -13.48 8.65
CA LYS A 364 -9.16 -13.10 7.41
C LYS A 364 -8.59 -13.79 6.16
N SER A 365 -7.27 -13.82 6.03
CA SER A 365 -6.66 -14.53 4.88
C SER A 365 -6.92 -16.02 4.94
N TYR A 366 -6.96 -16.63 6.13
CA TYR A 366 -7.35 -18.03 6.32
C TYR A 366 -8.77 -18.29 5.82
N ASP A 367 -9.73 -17.42 6.20
CA ASP A 367 -11.13 -17.55 5.79
C ASP A 367 -11.28 -17.38 4.26
N ILE A 368 -10.59 -16.41 3.66
CA ILE A 368 -10.58 -16.22 2.20
C ILE A 368 -10.09 -17.48 1.50
N ILE A 369 -8.98 -18.07 1.96
CA ILE A 369 -8.39 -19.27 1.34
C ILE A 369 -9.34 -20.46 1.50
N LYS A 370 -9.92 -20.67 2.67
CA LYS A 370 -10.89 -21.74 2.94
C LYS A 370 -12.15 -21.61 2.10
N ASN A 371 -12.69 -20.38 1.97
CA ASN A 371 -13.87 -20.13 1.17
C ASN A 371 -13.65 -20.40 -0.34
N GLN A 372 -12.41 -20.32 -0.81
CA GLN A 372 -12.02 -20.74 -2.17
C GLN A 372 -11.83 -22.26 -2.29
N GLY A 373 -11.97 -23.01 -1.21
CA GLY A 373 -11.93 -24.50 -1.19
C GLY A 373 -10.52 -25.08 -1.10
N PHE A 374 -9.53 -24.33 -0.60
CA PHE A 374 -8.19 -24.86 -0.35
C PHE A 374 -8.06 -25.49 1.04
N GLU A 375 -7.20 -26.50 1.15
CA GLU A 375 -6.62 -26.89 2.42
C GLU A 375 -5.63 -25.79 2.86
N VAL A 376 -5.72 -25.34 4.11
CA VAL A 376 -4.79 -24.37 4.68
C VAL A 376 -3.98 -25.01 5.78
N VAL A 377 -2.68 -24.98 5.62
CA VAL A 377 -1.71 -25.41 6.64
C VAL A 377 -1.00 -24.19 7.17
N ARG A 378 -1.24 -23.83 8.43
CA ARG A 378 -0.50 -22.75 9.08
C ARG A 378 0.86 -23.25 9.51
N LEU A 379 1.91 -22.64 8.94
CA LEU A 379 3.27 -22.91 9.38
C LEU A 379 3.57 -22.11 10.64
N GLN A 380 4.30 -22.77 11.56
CA GLN A 380 4.75 -22.17 12.82
C GLN A 380 6.21 -22.53 13.04
N TRP A 381 6.96 -21.60 13.57
CA TRP A 381 8.37 -21.77 13.94
C TRP A 381 8.63 -21.03 15.24
N ASN A 382 9.85 -21.13 15.76
CA ASN A 382 10.22 -20.43 16.99
C ASN A 382 10.03 -18.91 16.84
N PRO A 383 9.21 -18.25 17.67
CA PRO A 383 8.92 -16.81 17.59
C PRO A 383 10.13 -15.89 17.75
N LYS A 384 11.28 -16.41 18.17
CA LYS A 384 12.58 -15.70 18.14
C LYS A 384 12.88 -15.20 16.73
N TYR A 385 12.47 -15.94 15.69
CA TYR A 385 12.60 -15.57 14.30
C TYR A 385 11.27 -14.97 13.82
N LYS A 386 11.27 -13.68 13.50
CA LYS A 386 10.05 -12.98 13.18
C LYS A 386 9.40 -13.52 11.89
N GLY A 387 10.15 -13.52 10.79
CA GLY A 387 9.70 -13.97 9.47
C GLY A 387 10.14 -15.39 9.16
N ILE A 388 9.52 -16.01 8.18
CA ILE A 388 9.94 -17.31 7.67
C ILE A 388 11.33 -17.25 7.03
N ASP A 389 11.68 -16.12 6.44
CA ASP A 389 13.01 -15.82 5.92
C ASP A 389 14.08 -15.87 7.01
N ASP A 390 13.83 -15.21 8.15
CA ASP A 390 14.73 -15.22 9.31
C ASP A 390 14.94 -16.66 9.84
N TYR A 391 13.87 -17.45 9.87
CA TYR A 391 13.93 -18.85 10.31
C TYR A 391 14.82 -19.71 9.39
N TYR A 392 14.64 -19.61 8.06
CA TYR A 392 15.44 -20.40 7.12
C TYR A 392 16.90 -19.94 7.08
N LEU A 393 17.17 -18.64 7.21
CA LEU A 393 18.53 -18.13 7.35
C LEU A 393 19.22 -18.66 8.61
N ALA A 394 18.52 -18.72 9.74
CA ALA A 394 19.01 -19.29 10.98
C ALA A 394 19.28 -20.81 10.86
N LYS A 395 18.38 -21.53 10.18
CA LYS A 395 18.55 -22.97 9.90
C LYS A 395 19.79 -23.25 9.04
N GLU A 396 20.05 -22.44 8.03
CA GLU A 396 21.24 -22.53 7.19
C GLU A 396 22.54 -22.32 8.01
N ARG A 397 22.49 -21.45 9.02
CA ARG A 397 23.61 -21.18 9.94
C ARG A 397 23.78 -22.23 11.05
N GLY A 398 22.88 -23.22 11.11
CA GLY A 398 22.89 -24.24 12.18
C GLY A 398 22.44 -23.71 13.55
N GLU A 399 21.66 -22.63 13.59
CA GLU A 399 21.15 -22.00 14.81
C GLU A 399 19.79 -22.57 15.26
N VAL A 400 19.21 -23.44 14.44
CA VAL A 400 17.88 -24.10 14.63
C VAL A 400 18.01 -25.60 14.45
#